data_0e163feab686aa3a853191a1459fa9ca
#
_entry.id   0e163feab686aa3a853191a1459fa9ca
#
_cell.length_a   1.000
_cell.length_b   1.000
_cell.length_c   1.000
_cell.angle_alpha   90.00
_cell.angle_beta   90.00
_cell.angle_gamma   90.00
#
_symmetry.space_group_name_H-M   'P 1'
#
loop_
_entity.id
_entity.type
_entity.pdbx_description
1 polymer ?
#
loop_
_entity_poly.entity_id
_entity_poly.type
_entity_poly.pdbx_seq_one_letter_code
_entity_poly.pdbx_strand_id
1 'polypeptide(L)'
;MEIFDIHHHLGSLTGGSLQEGSGWEERDYNNRIRIMEANGVTTAAILAATGYIQADGIKDTMRSNDAVAAYRKRDPKRFPVACGTVEPLHGARSLVELERLRHELGLAGVVWHNRFQGVAVDHQLMRPLLKKVSELGLVPLVHTNAESNMEAVWRLERLAVEFPEITFVAMDALTTNVNSQLALDIAKRTPNILFDTAHVRSAGYVKSFVETVGSHRLVFGSLFYSNPASYEHCATLAEVRAAKIGAADIANILSANAKKLFKLA
;
A
#
# COMPACT_ATOMS: atom_id res chain seq x y z
N MET A 1 6.40 -20.24 -7.87
CA MET A 1 7.01 -19.10 -7.14
C MET A 1 5.87 -18.41 -6.38
N GLU A 2 6.05 -18.18 -5.12
CA GLU A 2 5.07 -17.47 -4.29
C GLU A 2 4.99 -16.00 -4.69
N ILE A 3 3.77 -15.44 -4.72
CA ILE A 3 3.53 -14.01 -4.98
C ILE A 3 2.71 -13.45 -3.85
N PHE A 4 3.25 -12.44 -3.17
CA PHE A 4 2.59 -11.69 -2.13
C PHE A 4 2.36 -10.26 -2.62
N ASP A 5 1.13 -9.93 -2.91
CA ASP A 5 0.73 -8.59 -3.39
C ASP A 5 0.37 -7.69 -2.22
N ILE A 6 1.10 -6.59 -2.04
CA ILE A 6 0.87 -5.67 -0.92
C ILE A 6 -0.17 -4.58 -1.21
N HIS A 7 -0.77 -4.55 -2.41
CA HIS A 7 -1.57 -3.40 -2.85
C HIS A 7 -2.97 -3.81 -3.33
N HIS A 8 -3.75 -4.42 -2.43
CA HIS A 8 -5.15 -4.80 -2.65
C HIS A 8 -6.09 -3.96 -1.77
N HIS A 9 -6.68 -2.91 -2.33
CA HIS A 9 -7.68 -2.11 -1.63
C HIS A 9 -9.02 -2.84 -1.52
N LEU A 10 -9.63 -2.78 -0.35
CA LEU A 10 -11.01 -3.19 -0.12
C LEU A 10 -11.93 -2.00 -0.42
N GLY A 11 -12.73 -2.10 -1.45
CA GLY A 11 -13.63 -1.03 -1.87
C GLY A 11 -13.18 -0.30 -3.15
N SER A 12 -13.50 0.96 -3.25
CA SER A 12 -13.25 1.79 -4.44
C SER A 12 -12.66 3.16 -4.09
N LEU A 13 -12.09 3.83 -5.09
CA LEU A 13 -11.60 5.21 -4.96
C LEU A 13 -12.70 6.21 -4.62
N THR A 14 -13.96 5.97 -5.06
CA THR A 14 -15.07 6.89 -4.85
C THR A 14 -15.86 6.61 -3.59
N GLY A 15 -15.98 5.35 -3.20
CA GLY A 15 -16.79 4.92 -2.04
C GLY A 15 -15.98 4.47 -0.83
N GLY A 16 -14.64 4.45 -0.92
CA GLY A 16 -13.80 3.92 0.15
C GLY A 16 -14.04 2.43 0.40
N SER A 17 -13.75 1.96 1.61
CA SER A 17 -13.96 0.55 2.02
C SER A 17 -15.39 0.24 2.43
N LEU A 18 -16.23 1.27 2.60
CA LEU A 18 -17.63 1.11 2.95
C LEU A 18 -18.45 1.06 1.67
N GLN A 19 -18.89 -0.13 1.29
CA GLN A 19 -19.73 -0.34 0.10
C GLN A 19 -21.16 -0.65 0.53
N GLU A 20 -22.12 -0.11 -0.22
CA GLU A 20 -23.53 -0.36 0.02
C GLU A 20 -24.05 -1.57 -0.76
N GLY A 21 -25.09 -2.18 -0.23
CA GLY A 21 -25.82 -3.27 -0.85
C GLY A 21 -25.52 -4.65 -0.26
N SER A 22 -26.57 -5.47 -0.18
CA SER A 22 -26.45 -6.81 0.36
C SER A 22 -25.54 -7.70 -0.49
N GLY A 23 -24.69 -8.48 0.17
CA GLY A 23 -23.82 -9.48 -0.47
C GLY A 23 -22.65 -8.91 -1.28
N TRP A 24 -22.30 -7.62 -1.15
CA TRP A 24 -21.15 -7.06 -1.85
C TRP A 24 -19.83 -7.71 -1.41
N GLU A 25 -19.68 -7.97 -0.12
CA GLU A 25 -18.45 -8.61 0.42
C GLU A 25 -18.23 -10.00 -0.15
N GLU A 26 -19.29 -10.78 -0.33
CA GLU A 26 -19.20 -12.11 -0.93
C GLU A 26 -18.82 -12.03 -2.41
N ARG A 27 -19.43 -11.11 -3.15
CA ARG A 27 -19.08 -10.89 -4.56
C ARG A 27 -17.63 -10.38 -4.71
N ASP A 28 -17.22 -9.45 -3.85
CA ASP A 28 -15.84 -8.96 -3.84
C ASP A 28 -14.86 -10.10 -3.58
N TYR A 29 -15.09 -10.87 -2.52
CA TYR A 29 -14.22 -11.98 -2.15
C TYR A 29 -14.08 -12.98 -3.30
N ASN A 30 -15.19 -13.47 -3.85
CA ASN A 30 -15.17 -14.46 -4.93
C ASN A 30 -14.43 -13.92 -6.18
N ASN A 31 -14.70 -12.66 -6.54
CA ASN A 31 -14.02 -12.03 -7.68
C ASN A 31 -12.53 -11.81 -7.43
N ARG A 32 -12.16 -11.36 -6.24
CA ARG A 32 -10.77 -11.16 -5.83
C ARG A 32 -9.98 -12.47 -5.87
N ILE A 33 -10.51 -13.55 -5.29
CA ILE A 33 -9.87 -14.88 -5.33
C ILE A 33 -9.71 -15.35 -6.76
N ARG A 34 -10.75 -15.26 -7.59
CA ARG A 34 -10.70 -15.62 -9.02
C ARG A 34 -9.58 -14.87 -9.76
N ILE A 35 -9.46 -13.55 -9.55
CA ILE A 35 -8.44 -12.72 -10.19
C ILE A 35 -7.05 -13.04 -9.65
N MET A 36 -6.90 -13.24 -8.35
CA MET A 36 -5.63 -13.67 -7.76
C MET A 36 -5.16 -14.98 -8.38
N GLU A 37 -6.04 -15.99 -8.47
CA GLU A 37 -5.73 -17.29 -9.04
C GLU A 37 -5.37 -17.20 -10.53
N ALA A 38 -6.12 -16.42 -11.31
CA ALA A 38 -5.84 -16.19 -12.74
C ALA A 38 -4.47 -15.55 -12.99
N ASN A 39 -3.94 -14.79 -12.02
CA ASN A 39 -2.61 -14.16 -12.11
C ASN A 39 -1.52 -14.93 -11.32
N GLY A 40 -1.88 -16.00 -10.61
CA GLY A 40 -0.97 -16.77 -9.77
C GLY A 40 -0.53 -16.03 -8.50
N VAL A 41 -1.32 -15.04 -8.04
CA VAL A 41 -1.11 -14.36 -6.76
C VAL A 41 -1.55 -15.27 -5.63
N THR A 42 -0.62 -15.62 -4.74
CA THR A 42 -0.88 -16.59 -3.65
C THR A 42 -1.50 -15.94 -2.43
N THR A 43 -1.00 -14.77 -2.06
CA THR A 43 -1.44 -14.00 -0.89
C THR A 43 -1.49 -12.52 -1.21
N ALA A 44 -2.33 -11.77 -0.48
CA ALA A 44 -2.38 -10.32 -0.60
C ALA A 44 -2.53 -9.63 0.77
N ALA A 45 -2.05 -8.39 0.87
CA ALA A 45 -2.38 -7.49 1.96
C ALA A 45 -3.69 -6.75 1.64
N ILE A 46 -4.62 -6.73 2.57
CA ILE A 46 -5.87 -5.97 2.41
C ILE A 46 -5.69 -4.58 2.99
N LEU A 47 -5.91 -3.57 2.16
CA LEU A 47 -5.75 -2.16 2.51
C LEU A 47 -7.09 -1.46 2.56
N ALA A 48 -7.25 -0.54 3.50
CA ALA A 48 -8.37 0.38 3.48
C ALA A 48 -8.32 1.24 2.20
N ALA A 49 -9.48 1.44 1.56
CA ALA A 49 -9.63 2.44 0.52
C ALA A 49 -10.17 3.74 1.12
N THR A 50 -9.59 4.86 0.75
CA THR A 50 -9.99 6.18 1.21
C THR A 50 -10.86 6.85 0.14
N GLY A 51 -12.09 7.20 0.49
CA GLY A 51 -12.99 7.99 -0.37
C GLY A 51 -12.86 9.50 -0.08
N TYR A 52 -13.35 10.31 -1.01
CA TYR A 52 -13.35 11.78 -0.87
C TYR A 52 -14.31 12.31 0.20
N ILE A 53 -15.36 11.57 0.52
CA ILE A 53 -16.43 12.01 1.41
C ILE A 53 -16.55 11.06 2.58
N GLN A 54 -16.44 11.62 3.77
CA GLN A 54 -16.67 10.91 5.02
C GLN A 54 -17.71 11.69 5.83
N ALA A 55 -18.98 11.32 5.64
CA ALA A 55 -20.12 12.05 6.21
C ALA A 55 -20.12 12.05 7.75
N ASP A 56 -19.69 10.93 8.35
CA ASP A 56 -19.62 10.74 9.81
C ASP A 56 -18.19 10.90 10.38
N GLY A 57 -17.25 11.39 9.57
CA GLY A 57 -15.89 11.68 10.00
C GLY A 57 -15.17 10.47 10.57
N ILE A 58 -14.67 10.56 11.82
CA ILE A 58 -13.89 9.48 12.46
C ILE A 58 -14.66 8.14 12.52
N LYS A 59 -15.99 8.17 12.60
CA LYS A 59 -16.80 6.95 12.63
C LYS A 59 -16.72 6.19 11.30
N ASP A 60 -16.62 6.89 10.18
CA ASP A 60 -16.42 6.27 8.87
C ASP A 60 -15.04 5.62 8.79
N THR A 61 -14.01 6.31 9.29
CA THR A 61 -12.66 5.76 9.39
C THR A 61 -12.66 4.48 10.23
N MET A 62 -13.30 4.48 11.40
CA MET A 62 -13.40 3.30 12.26
C MET A 62 -14.12 2.15 11.58
N ARG A 63 -15.28 2.41 10.93
CA ARG A 63 -16.03 1.39 10.18
C ARG A 63 -15.21 0.79 9.04
N SER A 64 -14.45 1.64 8.31
CA SER A 64 -13.56 1.19 7.25
C SER A 64 -12.46 0.26 7.78
N ASN A 65 -11.86 0.59 8.91
CA ASN A 65 -10.85 -0.25 9.56
C ASN A 65 -11.43 -1.57 10.08
N ASP A 66 -12.65 -1.54 10.63
CA ASP A 66 -13.36 -2.73 11.07
C ASP A 66 -13.66 -3.67 9.88
N ALA A 67 -14.09 -3.11 8.74
CA ALA A 67 -14.34 -3.87 7.53
C ALA A 67 -13.07 -4.57 7.00
N VAL A 68 -11.95 -3.86 6.96
CA VAL A 68 -10.65 -4.42 6.56
C VAL A 68 -10.19 -5.52 7.51
N ALA A 69 -10.34 -5.33 8.81
CA ALA A 69 -10.00 -6.34 9.81
C ALA A 69 -10.88 -7.59 9.70
N ALA A 70 -12.19 -7.40 9.50
CA ALA A 70 -13.13 -8.50 9.30
C ALA A 70 -12.83 -9.29 8.02
N TYR A 71 -12.54 -8.58 6.93
CA TYR A 71 -12.18 -9.20 5.65
C TYR A 71 -10.93 -10.08 5.76
N ARG A 72 -9.88 -9.61 6.42
CA ARG A 72 -8.68 -10.40 6.72
C ARG A 72 -9.02 -11.66 7.55
N LYS A 73 -9.86 -11.52 8.57
CA LYS A 73 -10.26 -12.65 9.45
C LYS A 73 -11.01 -13.74 8.70
N ARG A 74 -11.69 -13.40 7.60
CA ARG A 74 -12.43 -14.35 6.76
C ARG A 74 -11.51 -15.39 6.13
N ASP A 75 -10.33 -14.96 5.63
CA ASP A 75 -9.34 -15.87 5.02
C ASP A 75 -7.91 -15.42 5.34
N PRO A 76 -7.41 -15.70 6.56
CA PRO A 76 -6.07 -15.26 6.98
C PRO A 76 -4.94 -15.97 6.23
N LYS A 77 -5.23 -17.07 5.51
CA LYS A 77 -4.25 -17.74 4.66
C LYS A 77 -4.01 -16.98 3.36
N ARG A 78 -5.07 -16.48 2.75
CA ARG A 78 -4.97 -15.64 1.53
C ARG A 78 -4.61 -14.21 1.86
N PHE A 79 -5.05 -13.69 3.02
CA PHE A 79 -4.84 -12.32 3.46
C PHE A 79 -4.13 -12.27 4.82
N PRO A 80 -2.82 -12.61 4.87
CA PRO A 80 -2.07 -12.65 6.13
C PRO A 80 -1.91 -11.25 6.76
N VAL A 81 -1.97 -10.20 5.96
CA VAL A 81 -1.77 -8.80 6.35
C VAL A 81 -3.01 -7.97 6.03
N ALA A 82 -3.33 -7.04 6.92
CA ALA A 82 -4.26 -5.97 6.64
C ALA A 82 -3.75 -4.64 7.20
N CYS A 83 -4.02 -3.54 6.50
CA CYS A 83 -3.64 -2.19 6.86
C CYS A 83 -4.86 -1.27 6.86
N GLY A 84 -5.09 -0.59 7.97
CA GLY A 84 -6.17 0.38 8.10
C GLY A 84 -5.77 1.77 7.60
N THR A 85 -6.58 2.76 7.90
CA THR A 85 -6.30 4.16 7.61
C THR A 85 -6.65 5.05 8.79
N VAL A 86 -6.06 6.22 8.87
CA VAL A 86 -6.46 7.31 9.78
C VAL A 86 -6.39 8.63 9.04
N GLU A 87 -7.29 9.56 9.40
CA GLU A 87 -7.37 10.86 8.75
C GLU A 87 -6.52 11.89 9.51
N PRO A 88 -5.52 12.51 8.87
CA PRO A 88 -4.66 13.49 9.56
C PRO A 88 -5.45 14.67 10.17
N LEU A 89 -6.56 15.07 9.54
CA LEU A 89 -7.42 16.15 10.01
C LEU A 89 -8.20 15.85 11.29
N HIS A 90 -8.30 14.58 11.70
CA HIS A 90 -8.96 14.21 12.96
C HIS A 90 -8.06 14.40 14.19
N GLY A 91 -6.77 14.75 14.00
CA GLY A 91 -5.84 15.11 15.09
C GLY A 91 -5.71 14.02 16.16
N ALA A 92 -5.97 14.34 17.42
CA ALA A 92 -5.83 13.38 18.54
C ALA A 92 -6.71 12.13 18.40
N ARG A 93 -7.86 12.21 17.73
CA ARG A 93 -8.72 11.04 17.50
C ARG A 93 -8.05 10.01 16.60
N SER A 94 -7.22 10.45 15.65
CA SER A 94 -6.44 9.56 14.79
C SER A 94 -5.33 8.84 15.56
N LEU A 95 -4.76 9.44 16.60
CA LEU A 95 -3.80 8.78 17.47
C LEU A 95 -4.47 7.64 18.25
N VAL A 96 -5.67 7.86 18.76
CA VAL A 96 -6.47 6.81 19.45
C VAL A 96 -6.82 5.70 18.47
N GLU A 97 -7.20 6.04 17.25
CA GLU A 97 -7.53 5.03 16.24
C GLU A 97 -6.29 4.20 15.83
N LEU A 98 -5.09 4.79 15.76
CA LEU A 98 -3.84 4.04 15.54
C LEU A 98 -3.59 2.99 16.64
N GLU A 99 -3.83 3.34 17.90
CA GLU A 99 -3.77 2.38 19.02
C GLU A 99 -4.77 1.23 18.82
N ARG A 100 -6.00 1.57 18.41
CA ARG A 100 -7.05 0.57 18.13
C ARG A 100 -6.67 -0.34 16.97
N LEU A 101 -6.12 0.21 15.88
CA LEU A 101 -5.63 -0.57 14.74
C LEU A 101 -4.65 -1.65 15.20
N ARG A 102 -3.72 -1.29 16.06
CA ARG A 102 -2.67 -2.21 16.51
C ARG A 102 -3.18 -3.23 17.52
N HIS A 103 -3.84 -2.75 18.58
CA HIS A 103 -4.08 -3.56 19.78
C HIS A 103 -5.43 -4.32 19.73
N GLU A 104 -6.46 -3.75 19.10
CA GLU A 104 -7.78 -4.38 19.02
C GLU A 104 -8.02 -5.09 17.69
N LEU A 105 -7.65 -4.45 16.58
CA LEU A 105 -7.88 -4.99 15.25
C LEU A 105 -6.74 -5.89 14.74
N GLY A 106 -5.54 -5.78 15.35
CA GLY A 106 -4.37 -6.57 14.98
C GLY A 106 -3.86 -6.25 13.57
N LEU A 107 -4.04 -5.01 13.11
CA LEU A 107 -3.57 -4.58 11.80
C LEU A 107 -2.06 -4.36 11.82
N ALA A 108 -1.42 -4.60 10.67
CA ALA A 108 0.04 -4.56 10.54
C ALA A 108 0.58 -3.22 10.03
N GLY A 109 -0.28 -2.36 9.50
CA GLY A 109 0.13 -1.09 8.93
C GLY A 109 -1.01 -0.10 8.80
N VAL A 110 -0.66 1.07 8.29
CA VAL A 110 -1.59 2.16 8.00
C VAL A 110 -1.31 2.67 6.58
N VAL A 111 -2.37 2.85 5.80
CA VAL A 111 -2.32 3.37 4.45
C VAL A 111 -2.89 4.79 4.40
N TRP A 112 -2.17 5.69 3.71
CA TRP A 112 -2.61 7.05 3.46
C TRP A 112 -2.73 7.33 1.97
N HIS A 113 -3.82 7.99 1.61
CA HIS A 113 -4.05 8.55 0.29
C HIS A 113 -4.31 10.04 0.45
N ASN A 114 -3.22 10.77 0.66
CA ASN A 114 -3.20 12.13 1.19
C ASN A 114 -4.03 13.14 0.35
N ARG A 115 -4.09 12.96 -0.98
CA ARG A 115 -4.92 13.83 -1.85
C ARG A 115 -6.42 13.73 -1.53
N PHE A 116 -6.89 12.55 -1.10
CA PHE A 116 -8.28 12.35 -0.70
C PHE A 116 -8.53 12.77 0.74
N GLN A 117 -7.48 12.84 1.55
CA GLN A 117 -7.52 13.18 2.96
C GLN A 117 -7.24 14.68 3.23
N GLY A 118 -7.02 15.46 2.18
CA GLY A 118 -6.95 16.93 2.24
C GLY A 118 -5.66 17.50 2.84
N VAL A 119 -4.60 16.69 3.00
CA VAL A 119 -3.31 17.14 3.52
C VAL A 119 -2.16 16.59 2.68
N ALA A 120 -1.11 17.39 2.47
CA ALA A 120 0.08 16.91 1.79
C ALA A 120 0.83 15.86 2.63
N VAL A 121 1.54 14.93 1.98
CA VAL A 121 2.32 13.86 2.64
C VAL A 121 3.26 14.42 3.72
N ASP A 122 3.94 15.53 3.47
CA ASP A 122 4.87 16.16 4.42
C ASP A 122 4.23 17.25 5.31
N HIS A 123 2.89 17.30 5.38
CA HIS A 123 2.20 18.26 6.25
C HIS A 123 2.52 18.03 7.72
N GLN A 124 2.54 19.09 8.54
CA GLN A 124 2.86 19.01 9.98
C GLN A 124 1.98 18.03 10.76
N LEU A 125 0.72 17.83 10.36
CA LEU A 125 -0.20 16.87 10.98
C LEU A 125 0.23 15.41 10.80
N MET A 126 1.08 15.09 9.84
CA MET A 126 1.59 13.72 9.65
C MET A 126 2.62 13.33 10.72
N ARG A 127 3.37 14.28 11.27
CA ARG A 127 4.45 14.00 12.23
C ARG A 127 3.99 13.29 13.50
N PRO A 128 2.95 13.76 14.23
CA PRO A 128 2.47 13.03 15.40
C PRO A 128 1.93 11.64 15.05
N LEU A 129 1.33 11.47 13.86
CA LEU A 129 0.86 10.17 13.40
C LEU A 129 2.02 9.22 13.11
N LEU A 130 3.07 9.70 12.42
CA LEU A 130 4.26 8.89 12.13
C LEU A 130 5.03 8.51 13.40
N LYS A 131 5.14 9.41 14.38
CA LYS A 131 5.70 9.08 15.69
C LYS A 131 4.93 7.94 16.35
N LYS A 132 3.58 8.01 16.35
CA LYS A 132 2.72 6.96 16.89
C LYS A 132 2.84 5.66 16.10
N VAL A 133 2.92 5.72 14.76
CA VAL A 133 3.15 4.57 13.87
C VAL A 133 4.46 3.86 14.22
N SER A 134 5.53 4.62 14.46
CA SER A 134 6.83 4.08 14.88
C SER A 134 6.74 3.38 16.24
N GLU A 135 6.11 4.04 17.23
CA GLU A 135 5.90 3.49 18.58
C GLU A 135 5.12 2.16 18.55
N LEU A 136 4.11 2.06 17.69
CA LEU A 136 3.27 0.87 17.54
C LEU A 136 3.86 -0.21 16.63
N GLY A 137 4.97 0.08 15.95
CA GLY A 137 5.58 -0.82 14.98
C GLY A 137 4.67 -1.13 13.80
N LEU A 138 3.83 -0.16 13.40
CA LEU A 138 3.01 -0.24 12.19
C LEU A 138 3.82 0.13 10.95
N VAL A 139 3.49 -0.47 9.80
CA VAL A 139 4.11 -0.13 8.51
C VAL A 139 3.32 1.02 7.86
N PRO A 140 3.95 2.17 7.57
CA PRO A 140 3.31 3.24 6.81
C PRO A 140 3.38 2.96 5.30
N LEU A 141 2.22 2.84 4.66
CA LEU A 141 2.04 2.75 3.22
C LEU A 141 1.47 4.10 2.73
N VAL A 142 2.23 4.83 1.92
CA VAL A 142 1.89 6.19 1.53
C VAL A 142 1.78 6.29 0.02
N HIS A 143 0.61 6.68 -0.47
CA HIS A 143 0.44 6.94 -1.90
C HIS A 143 1.26 8.15 -2.33
N THR A 144 2.03 7.96 -3.39
CA THR A 144 2.95 8.97 -3.94
C THR A 144 2.70 9.16 -5.44
N ASN A 145 1.42 9.26 -5.79
CA ASN A 145 0.97 9.35 -7.17
C ASN A 145 1.30 10.71 -7.80
N ALA A 146 1.86 10.68 -9.01
CA ALA A 146 2.24 11.87 -9.80
C ALA A 146 1.09 12.82 -10.14
N GLU A 147 -0.15 12.35 -10.08
CA GLU A 147 -1.32 13.16 -10.42
C GLU A 147 -1.60 14.29 -9.42
N SER A 148 -0.96 14.26 -8.26
CA SER A 148 -1.18 15.25 -7.21
C SER A 148 0.11 15.73 -6.57
N ASN A 149 0.30 17.05 -6.51
CA ASN A 149 1.40 17.65 -5.76
C ASN A 149 1.34 17.34 -4.25
N MET A 150 0.18 16.96 -3.73
CA MET A 150 0.03 16.57 -2.32
C MET A 150 0.71 15.22 -2.04
N GLU A 151 0.84 14.37 -3.07
CA GLU A 151 1.40 13.02 -3.02
C GLU A 151 2.71 12.88 -3.81
N ALA A 152 3.39 13.98 -4.12
CA ALA A 152 4.65 13.89 -4.81
C ALA A 152 5.68 13.09 -4.00
N VAL A 153 6.39 12.15 -4.63
CA VAL A 153 7.30 11.21 -3.96
C VAL A 153 8.42 11.91 -3.17
N TRP A 154 8.87 13.10 -3.61
CA TRP A 154 9.85 13.91 -2.88
C TRP A 154 9.33 14.45 -1.54
N ARG A 155 8.00 14.52 -1.33
CA ARG A 155 7.41 14.86 -0.03
C ARG A 155 7.60 13.71 0.97
N LEU A 156 7.44 12.47 0.49
CA LEU A 156 7.72 11.29 1.30
C LEU A 156 9.21 11.20 1.67
N GLU A 157 10.10 11.56 0.75
CA GLU A 157 11.53 11.63 1.03
C GLU A 157 11.84 12.54 2.22
N ARG A 158 11.20 13.71 2.33
CA ARG A 158 11.37 14.61 3.48
C ARG A 158 11.04 13.93 4.80
N LEU A 159 9.92 13.20 4.84
CA LEU A 159 9.54 12.44 6.04
C LEU A 159 10.50 11.29 6.31
N ALA A 160 10.96 10.59 5.28
CA ALA A 160 11.89 9.49 5.45
C ALA A 160 13.26 9.96 5.99
N VAL A 161 13.71 11.15 5.63
CA VAL A 161 14.92 11.78 6.21
C VAL A 161 14.67 12.21 7.67
N GLU A 162 13.48 12.71 7.97
CA GLU A 162 13.10 13.16 9.33
C GLU A 162 12.89 11.96 10.30
N PHE A 163 12.42 10.82 9.79
CA PHE A 163 12.15 9.59 10.55
C PHE A 163 12.98 8.41 10.01
N PRO A 164 14.29 8.38 10.23
CA PRO A 164 15.18 7.36 9.66
C PRO A 164 14.93 5.95 10.20
N GLU A 165 14.29 5.83 11.37
CA GLU A 165 13.92 4.56 12.00
C GLU A 165 12.69 3.90 11.37
N ILE A 166 11.89 4.65 10.59
CA ILE A 166 10.69 4.16 9.93
C ILE A 166 11.05 3.65 8.53
N THR A 167 10.63 2.43 8.20
CA THR A 167 10.62 1.95 6.82
C THR A 167 9.29 2.31 6.18
N PHE A 168 9.30 3.20 5.21
CA PHE A 168 8.14 3.63 4.43
C PHE A 168 7.93 2.75 3.21
N VAL A 169 6.68 2.62 2.77
CA VAL A 169 6.35 2.12 1.43
C VAL A 169 5.79 3.27 0.60
N ALA A 170 6.49 3.63 -0.47
CA ALA A 170 6.03 4.58 -1.49
C ALA A 170 5.15 3.81 -2.48
N MET A 171 3.83 3.98 -2.36
CA MET A 171 2.86 3.38 -3.26
C MET A 171 2.68 4.28 -4.49
N ASP A 172 2.47 3.68 -5.67
CA ASP A 172 2.23 4.40 -6.93
C ASP A 172 3.37 5.32 -7.40
N ALA A 173 4.56 5.25 -6.81
CA ALA A 173 5.67 6.13 -7.17
C ALA A 173 6.13 5.98 -8.64
N LEU A 174 5.77 4.88 -9.29
CA LEU A 174 6.25 4.50 -10.61
C LEU A 174 5.23 4.79 -11.74
N THR A 175 4.34 5.77 -11.51
CA THR A 175 3.19 6.09 -12.37
C THR A 175 3.60 6.62 -13.76
N THR A 176 4.66 7.43 -13.84
CA THR A 176 5.15 8.02 -15.10
C THR A 176 6.65 7.83 -15.23
N ASN A 177 7.20 8.01 -16.45
CA ASN A 177 8.64 7.94 -16.67
C ASN A 177 9.40 8.96 -15.81
N VAL A 178 8.89 10.18 -15.66
CA VAL A 178 9.51 11.23 -14.85
C VAL A 178 9.51 10.85 -13.37
N ASN A 179 8.37 10.37 -12.87
CA ASN A 179 8.27 9.91 -11.48
C ASN A 179 9.12 8.69 -11.20
N SER A 180 9.17 7.74 -12.13
CA SER A 180 10.02 6.56 -12.01
C SER A 180 11.51 6.93 -11.92
N GLN A 181 11.96 7.93 -12.70
CA GLN A 181 13.33 8.42 -12.61
C GLN A 181 13.57 9.14 -11.27
N LEU A 182 12.64 9.97 -10.83
CA LEU A 182 12.72 10.64 -9.53
C LEU A 182 12.73 9.63 -8.37
N ALA A 183 11.88 8.60 -8.44
CA ALA A 183 11.84 7.52 -7.45
C ALA A 183 13.19 6.78 -7.38
N LEU A 184 13.82 6.52 -8.52
CA LEU A 184 15.16 5.91 -8.58
C LEU A 184 16.22 6.81 -7.94
N ASP A 185 16.18 8.11 -8.22
CA ASP A 185 17.13 9.06 -7.64
C ASP A 185 16.95 9.21 -6.13
N ILE A 186 15.71 9.18 -5.63
CA ILE A 186 15.40 9.13 -4.19
C ILE A 186 15.91 7.82 -3.59
N ALA A 187 15.67 6.68 -4.25
CA ALA A 187 16.10 5.38 -3.77
C ALA A 187 17.61 5.28 -3.54
N LYS A 188 18.42 5.99 -4.35
CA LYS A 188 19.90 6.04 -4.21
C LYS A 188 20.35 6.70 -2.92
N ARG A 189 19.62 7.70 -2.42
CA ARG A 189 20.05 8.53 -1.28
C ARG A 189 19.23 8.34 -0.01
N THR A 190 18.05 7.71 -0.10
CA THR A 190 17.14 7.53 1.04
C THR A 190 16.86 6.04 1.27
N PRO A 191 17.59 5.39 2.20
CA PRO A 191 17.61 3.93 2.32
C PRO A 191 16.34 3.31 2.93
N ASN A 192 15.53 4.09 3.63
CA ASN A 192 14.36 3.62 4.38
C ASN A 192 13.01 3.78 3.64
N ILE A 193 13.04 3.87 2.29
CA ILE A 193 11.84 3.82 1.45
C ILE A 193 11.89 2.56 0.60
N LEU A 194 10.88 1.74 0.66
CA LEU A 194 10.56 0.69 -0.32
C LEU A 194 9.58 1.27 -1.35
N PHE A 195 9.68 0.82 -2.58
CA PHE A 195 8.80 1.25 -3.67
C PHE A 195 7.94 0.08 -4.12
N ASP A 196 6.63 0.26 -4.22
CA ASP A 196 5.81 -0.77 -4.82
C ASP A 196 5.90 -0.74 -6.35
N THR A 197 5.55 -1.86 -6.97
CA THR A 197 5.61 -1.97 -8.43
C THR A 197 4.35 -1.48 -9.12
N ALA A 198 3.38 -0.96 -8.39
CA ALA A 198 2.15 -0.43 -8.98
C ALA A 198 2.48 0.58 -10.09
N HIS A 199 1.71 0.50 -11.17
CA HIS A 199 1.92 1.30 -12.38
C HIS A 199 3.23 1.04 -13.17
N VAL A 200 4.08 0.10 -12.78
CA VAL A 200 5.22 -0.28 -13.63
C VAL A 200 4.71 -0.74 -15.00
N ARG A 201 5.24 -0.10 -16.05
CA ARG A 201 4.88 -0.36 -17.46
C ARG A 201 6.08 -0.72 -18.32
N SER A 202 7.22 -1.06 -17.70
CA SER A 202 8.45 -1.38 -18.42
C SER A 202 9.34 -2.32 -17.61
N ALA A 203 9.55 -3.52 -18.15
CA ALA A 203 10.51 -4.49 -17.64
C ALA A 203 11.95 -3.91 -17.63
N GLY A 204 12.27 -3.05 -18.59
CA GLY A 204 13.56 -2.34 -18.64
C GLY A 204 13.76 -1.40 -17.45
N TYR A 205 12.70 -0.75 -16.97
CA TYR A 205 12.78 0.08 -15.78
C TYR A 205 13.03 -0.76 -14.52
N VAL A 206 12.31 -1.88 -14.36
CA VAL A 206 12.55 -2.81 -13.24
C VAL A 206 14.00 -3.27 -13.22
N LYS A 207 14.53 -3.65 -14.39
CA LYS A 207 15.94 -4.03 -14.54
C LYS A 207 16.88 -2.91 -14.10
N SER A 208 16.70 -1.70 -14.64
CA SER A 208 17.53 -0.54 -14.31
C SER A 208 17.48 -0.20 -12.80
N PHE A 209 16.30 -0.28 -12.18
CA PHE A 209 16.14 -0.04 -10.76
C PHE A 209 16.92 -1.06 -9.93
N VAL A 210 16.79 -2.36 -10.26
CA VAL A 210 17.49 -3.45 -9.56
C VAL A 210 19.01 -3.34 -9.72
N GLU A 211 19.50 -3.04 -10.94
CA GLU A 211 20.93 -2.86 -11.20
C GLU A 211 21.53 -1.64 -10.46
N THR A 212 20.69 -0.63 -10.18
CA THR A 212 21.15 0.61 -9.56
C THR A 212 21.12 0.55 -8.02
N VAL A 213 20.04 0.04 -7.43
CA VAL A 213 19.84 0.09 -5.96
C VAL A 213 19.54 -1.27 -5.34
N GLY A 214 19.31 -2.29 -6.15
CA GLY A 214 19.01 -3.66 -5.70
C GLY A 214 17.52 -3.98 -5.59
N SER A 215 17.20 -5.27 -5.76
CA SER A 215 15.83 -5.79 -5.70
C SER A 215 15.18 -5.64 -4.32
N HIS A 216 15.99 -5.54 -3.25
CA HIS A 216 15.52 -5.37 -1.87
C HIS A 216 14.77 -4.07 -1.62
N ARG A 217 14.76 -3.15 -2.58
CA ARG A 217 14.07 -1.86 -2.50
C ARG A 217 12.71 -1.85 -3.22
N LEU A 218 12.35 -2.93 -3.93
CA LEU A 218 11.06 -3.10 -4.59
C LEU A 218 10.21 -4.12 -3.84
N VAL A 219 8.90 -3.86 -3.77
CA VAL A 219 7.89 -4.80 -3.30
C VAL A 219 6.78 -4.90 -4.33
N PHE A 220 6.21 -6.09 -4.51
CA PHE A 220 5.15 -6.27 -5.48
C PHE A 220 3.84 -5.68 -4.99
N GLY A 221 3.28 -4.75 -5.75
CA GLY A 221 1.96 -4.17 -5.60
C GLY A 221 1.28 -4.07 -6.96
N SER A 222 0.03 -4.51 -7.06
CA SER A 222 -0.72 -4.55 -8.32
C SER A 222 -1.72 -3.41 -8.51
N LEU A 223 -2.02 -2.66 -7.45
CA LEU A 223 -3.08 -1.64 -7.42
C LEU A 223 -4.46 -2.25 -7.69
N PHE A 224 -4.86 -3.21 -6.91
CA PHE A 224 -6.19 -3.80 -7.02
C PHE A 224 -7.23 -3.05 -6.20
N TYR A 225 -8.35 -2.66 -6.83
CA TYR A 225 -9.58 -2.19 -6.20
C TYR A 225 -10.73 -3.14 -6.51
N SER A 226 -11.70 -3.20 -5.60
CA SER A 226 -12.79 -4.17 -5.69
C SER A 226 -13.89 -3.80 -6.66
N ASN A 227 -14.24 -2.52 -6.73
CA ASN A 227 -15.45 -2.07 -7.42
C ASN A 227 -15.24 -0.74 -8.19
N PRO A 228 -15.18 -0.79 -9.52
CA PRO A 228 -15.01 -2.01 -10.29
C PRO A 228 -13.65 -2.66 -10.05
N ALA A 229 -13.51 -3.95 -10.38
CA ALA A 229 -12.21 -4.60 -10.34
C ALA A 229 -11.24 -3.88 -11.28
N SER A 230 -10.05 -3.55 -10.77
CA SER A 230 -9.09 -2.71 -11.51
C SER A 230 -8.54 -3.38 -12.75
N TYR A 231 -8.48 -4.72 -12.74
CA TYR A 231 -7.94 -5.52 -13.85
C TYR A 231 -8.43 -6.98 -13.76
N GLU A 232 -8.39 -7.68 -14.87
CA GLU A 232 -8.49 -9.14 -14.95
C GLU A 232 -7.10 -9.77 -15.09
N HIS A 233 -6.20 -9.12 -15.84
CA HIS A 233 -4.81 -9.53 -16.03
C HIS A 233 -3.88 -8.43 -15.52
N CYS A 234 -3.01 -8.77 -14.57
CA CYS A 234 -2.08 -7.83 -13.94
C CYS A 234 -0.89 -7.53 -14.87
N ALA A 235 -0.95 -6.41 -15.57
CA ALA A 235 0.12 -5.96 -16.47
C ALA A 235 1.44 -5.73 -15.71
N THR A 236 1.38 -5.15 -14.53
CA THR A 236 2.56 -4.93 -13.67
C THR A 236 3.30 -6.22 -13.36
N LEU A 237 2.57 -7.29 -13.04
CA LEU A 237 3.18 -8.60 -12.79
C LEU A 237 3.89 -9.16 -14.04
N ALA A 238 3.30 -8.95 -15.21
CA ALA A 238 3.92 -9.36 -16.47
C ALA A 238 5.24 -8.61 -16.71
N GLU A 239 5.28 -7.31 -16.45
CA GLU A 239 6.50 -6.49 -16.58
C GLU A 239 7.60 -6.92 -15.59
N VAL A 240 7.25 -7.19 -14.32
CA VAL A 240 8.21 -7.70 -13.33
C VAL A 240 8.77 -9.06 -13.76
N ARG A 241 7.93 -9.98 -14.26
CA ARG A 241 8.36 -11.29 -14.76
C ARG A 241 9.22 -11.21 -16.03
N ALA A 242 8.97 -10.22 -16.88
CA ALA A 242 9.72 -10.01 -18.12
C ALA A 242 11.04 -9.25 -17.88
N ALA A 243 11.28 -8.71 -16.71
CA ALA A 243 12.52 -8.03 -16.37
C ALA A 243 13.69 -9.02 -16.45
N LYS A 244 14.72 -8.66 -17.22
CA LYS A 244 15.93 -9.48 -17.40
C LYS A 244 16.86 -9.31 -16.19
N ILE A 245 16.44 -9.83 -15.04
CA ILE A 245 17.16 -9.84 -13.76
C ILE A 245 17.23 -11.28 -13.23
N GLY A 246 18.00 -11.50 -12.16
CA GLY A 246 18.17 -12.84 -11.57
C GLY A 246 16.85 -13.39 -10.98
N ALA A 247 16.70 -14.72 -10.98
CA ALA A 247 15.53 -15.36 -10.39
C ALA A 247 15.36 -15.04 -8.89
N ALA A 248 16.47 -14.86 -8.17
CA ALA A 248 16.46 -14.41 -6.78
C ALA A 248 15.89 -12.99 -6.63
N ASP A 249 16.24 -12.07 -7.55
CA ASP A 249 15.71 -10.71 -7.54
C ASP A 249 14.21 -10.69 -7.79
N ILE A 250 13.73 -11.50 -8.73
CA ILE A 250 12.29 -11.65 -8.99
C ILE A 250 11.58 -12.19 -7.74
N ALA A 251 12.13 -13.21 -7.07
CA ALA A 251 11.56 -13.76 -5.85
C ALA A 251 11.54 -12.75 -4.70
N ASN A 252 12.59 -11.93 -4.58
CA ASN A 252 12.65 -10.83 -3.61
C ASN A 252 11.51 -9.84 -3.83
N ILE A 253 11.34 -9.36 -5.07
CA ILE A 253 10.30 -8.38 -5.43
C ILE A 253 8.91 -8.97 -5.21
N LEU A 254 8.66 -10.20 -5.69
CA LEU A 254 7.33 -10.79 -5.70
C LEU A 254 6.85 -11.28 -4.32
N SER A 255 7.75 -11.55 -3.37
CA SER A 255 7.35 -12.09 -2.07
C SER A 255 8.28 -11.74 -0.91
N ALA A 256 9.58 -12.04 -0.99
CA ALA A 256 10.45 -12.05 0.17
C ALA A 256 10.57 -10.69 0.86
N ASN A 257 10.63 -9.59 0.10
CA ASN A 257 10.72 -8.24 0.65
C ASN A 257 9.46 -7.85 1.43
N ALA A 258 8.28 -8.19 0.92
CA ALA A 258 7.02 -7.93 1.59
C ALA A 258 6.88 -8.78 2.87
N LYS A 259 7.26 -10.06 2.83
CA LYS A 259 7.30 -10.92 4.02
C LYS A 259 8.23 -10.34 5.10
N LYS A 260 9.43 -9.93 4.71
CA LYS A 260 10.37 -9.28 5.64
C LYS A 260 9.79 -8.00 6.23
N LEU A 261 9.16 -7.15 5.41
CA LEU A 261 8.54 -5.89 5.83
C LEU A 261 7.48 -6.12 6.92
N PHE A 262 6.59 -7.10 6.70
CA PHE A 262 5.50 -7.42 7.64
C PHE A 262 5.87 -8.48 8.68
N LYS A 263 7.15 -8.90 8.76
CA LYS A 263 7.66 -9.89 9.73
C LYS A 263 6.90 -11.22 9.66
N LEU A 264 6.56 -11.66 8.44
CA LEU A 264 5.93 -12.97 8.20
C LEU A 264 7.02 -14.06 8.07
N ALA A 265 6.67 -15.27 8.49
CA ALA A 265 7.52 -16.45 8.37
C ALA A 265 7.68 -16.90 6.89
#